data_a6f31f5e8249fa4b22ed3ecf7bd17292
#
_entry.id   a6f31f5e8249fa4b22ed3ecf7bd17292
#
_cell.length_a   1.000
_cell.length_b   1.000
_cell.length_c   1.000
_cell.angle_alpha   90.00
_cell.angle_beta   90.00
_cell.angle_gamma   90.00
#
_symmetry.space_group_name_H-M   'P 1'
#
loop_
_entity.id
_entity.type
_entity.pdbx_description
1 polymer ?
#
loop_
_entity_poly.entity_id
_entity_poly.type
_entity_poly.pdbx_seq_one_letter_code
_entity_poly.pdbx_strand_id
1 'polypeptide(L)'
;HERKHERTDFQRDYDRLIFSSPFRRLQNKTQVFPLPGSIFVHNRLTHSLEVSCVGRSLGNNVAKGLTQKYPDGSINFPEIGSIVSAACLAHDMGNPPFGHSGERAISAYFSEGNGRKLEEKVRKEGGRWEDFVHFEGNANAMRLLTHQFIGRRKGGFALTYSTLASIIKYPYASIYSGKKGKFGFFQSEEGSYLQIAQELGIGHSPEAPDKFL
;
A
#
# COMPACT_ATOMS: atom_id res chain seq x y z
N HIS A 1 20.64 -27.39 7.15
CA HIS A 1 20.50 -26.53 8.35
C HIS A 1 19.35 -25.57 8.12
N GLU A 2 18.13 -25.93 8.51
CA GLU A 2 17.03 -24.98 8.68
C GLU A 2 17.43 -24.02 9.81
N ARG A 3 17.80 -22.79 9.45
CA ARG A 3 17.92 -21.72 10.43
C ARG A 3 16.51 -21.42 10.94
N LYS A 4 16.14 -21.90 12.11
CA LYS A 4 15.00 -21.39 12.86
C LYS A 4 15.26 -19.90 13.11
N HIS A 5 14.66 -19.02 12.31
CA HIS A 5 14.71 -17.60 12.56
C HIS A 5 13.82 -17.31 13.78
N GLU A 6 14.36 -16.67 14.79
CA GLU A 6 13.62 -16.25 15.99
C GLU A 6 12.51 -15.21 15.65
N ARG A 7 12.64 -14.53 14.50
CA ARG A 7 11.67 -13.53 14.01
C ARG A 7 10.73 -14.12 12.98
N THR A 8 9.44 -13.80 13.12
CA THR A 8 8.41 -14.23 12.17
C THR A 8 8.57 -13.50 10.83
N ASP A 9 7.95 -14.03 9.78
CA ASP A 9 7.98 -13.39 8.46
C ASP A 9 7.31 -12.01 8.47
N PHE A 10 6.29 -11.81 9.28
CA PHE A 10 5.59 -10.53 9.42
C PHE A 10 6.46 -9.46 10.13
N GLN A 11 7.24 -9.85 11.14
CA GLN A 11 8.24 -8.98 11.76
C GLN A 11 9.34 -8.60 10.75
N ARG A 12 9.75 -9.54 9.90
CA ARG A 12 10.71 -9.28 8.82
C ARG A 12 10.14 -8.34 7.76
N ASP A 13 8.84 -8.38 7.49
CA ASP A 13 8.18 -7.42 6.61
C ASP A 13 8.29 -5.99 7.14
N TYR A 14 8.04 -5.80 8.43
CA TYR A 14 8.25 -4.51 9.09
C TYR A 14 9.68 -4.00 8.93
N ASP A 15 10.67 -4.88 9.18
CA ASP A 15 12.09 -4.54 9.04
C ASP A 15 12.43 -4.14 7.59
N ARG A 16 11.94 -4.89 6.59
CA ARG A 16 12.15 -4.56 5.17
C ARG A 16 11.61 -3.19 4.80
N LEU A 17 10.46 -2.82 5.36
CA LEU A 17 9.84 -1.53 5.13
C LEU A 17 10.64 -0.40 5.77
N ILE A 18 10.93 -0.48 7.07
CA ILE A 18 11.58 0.61 7.82
C ILE A 18 13.01 0.90 7.34
N PHE A 19 13.73 -0.12 6.86
CA PHE A 19 15.08 0.05 6.30
C PHE A 19 15.11 0.45 4.83
N SER A 20 13.95 0.56 4.19
CA SER A 20 13.88 0.87 2.76
C SER A 20 14.10 2.35 2.45
N SER A 21 14.68 2.62 1.29
CA SER A 21 14.85 4.00 0.81
C SER A 21 13.51 4.72 0.57
N PRO A 22 12.46 4.08 -0.01
CA PRO A 22 11.16 4.74 -0.16
C PRO A 22 10.54 5.15 1.17
N PHE A 23 10.64 4.33 2.23
CA PHE A 23 10.16 4.70 3.56
C PHE A 23 10.94 5.90 4.12
N ARG A 24 12.28 5.87 4.05
CA ARG A 24 13.12 6.97 4.53
C ARG A 24 12.87 8.30 3.81
N ARG A 25 12.50 8.27 2.53
CA ARG A 25 12.11 9.48 1.77
C ARG A 25 10.85 10.15 2.29
N LEU A 26 10.02 9.48 3.10
CA LEU A 26 8.87 10.10 3.75
C LEU A 26 9.29 11.24 4.69
N GLN A 27 10.52 11.25 5.18
CA GLN A 27 11.07 12.35 5.98
C GLN A 27 11.01 13.70 5.25
N ASN A 28 11.20 13.68 3.93
CA ASN A 28 11.21 14.89 3.09
C ASN A 28 9.84 15.20 2.46
N LYS A 29 8.81 14.43 2.81
CA LYS A 29 7.43 14.68 2.36
C LYS A 29 6.64 15.30 3.51
N THR A 30 6.27 16.58 3.36
CA THR A 30 5.40 17.26 4.32
C THR A 30 3.96 16.82 4.17
N GLN A 31 3.24 16.61 5.27
CA GLN A 31 1.78 16.46 5.27
C GLN A 31 1.09 17.82 5.18
N VAL A 32 1.64 18.80 5.87
CA VAL A 32 1.18 20.18 5.92
C VAL A 32 2.41 21.07 5.77
N PHE A 33 2.24 22.28 5.21
CA PHE A 33 3.33 23.27 5.13
C PHE A 33 3.89 23.54 6.55
N PRO A 34 5.18 23.31 6.79
CA PRO A 34 5.78 23.63 8.08
C PRO A 34 5.79 25.15 8.23
N LEU A 35 5.14 25.65 9.28
CA LEU A 35 5.27 27.06 9.64
C LEU A 35 6.70 27.33 10.12
N PRO A 36 7.34 28.41 9.68
CA PRO A 36 8.66 28.78 10.15
C PRO A 36 8.69 28.93 11.69
N GLY A 37 9.66 28.31 12.34
CA GLY A 37 9.83 28.40 13.79
C GLY A 37 9.19 27.27 14.62
N SER A 38 8.49 26.31 14.01
CA SER A 38 8.00 25.14 14.74
C SER A 38 9.15 24.14 14.96
N ILE A 39 9.42 23.84 16.23
CA ILE A 39 10.41 22.81 16.65
C ILE A 39 9.88 21.40 16.37
N PHE A 40 8.57 21.21 16.36
CA PHE A 40 7.91 19.93 16.09
C PHE A 40 7.44 19.87 14.63
N VAL A 41 8.34 19.48 13.73
CA VAL A 41 7.97 19.24 12.33
C VAL A 41 7.34 17.86 12.22
N HIS A 42 6.03 17.82 12.04
CA HIS A 42 5.30 16.60 11.74
C HIS A 42 5.50 16.27 10.25
N ASN A 43 6.25 15.21 9.95
CA ASN A 43 6.46 14.73 8.59
C ASN A 43 5.80 13.35 8.40
N ARG A 44 5.73 12.89 7.14
CA ARG A 44 5.08 11.61 6.84
C ARG A 44 5.79 10.41 7.47
N LEU A 45 7.09 10.49 7.72
CA LEU A 45 7.84 9.41 8.35
C LEU A 45 7.42 9.25 9.82
N THR A 46 7.44 10.34 10.60
CA THR A 46 7.00 10.30 12.01
C THR A 46 5.55 9.89 12.14
N HIS A 47 4.68 10.42 11.28
CA HIS A 47 3.27 10.02 11.21
C HIS A 47 3.12 8.51 10.94
N SER A 48 3.84 7.96 9.96
CA SER A 48 3.76 6.52 9.65
C SER A 48 4.23 5.65 10.82
N LEU A 49 5.23 6.08 11.58
CA LEU A 49 5.68 5.39 12.78
C LEU A 49 4.62 5.42 13.89
N GLU A 50 4.01 6.57 14.14
CA GLU A 50 2.92 6.73 15.13
C GLU A 50 1.72 5.86 14.77
N VAL A 51 1.26 5.92 13.52
CA VAL A 51 0.15 5.08 13.01
C VAL A 51 0.48 3.59 13.16
N SER A 52 1.72 3.20 12.88
CA SER A 52 2.17 1.82 13.03
C SER A 52 2.16 1.34 14.49
N CYS A 53 2.54 2.19 15.45
CA CYS A 53 2.48 1.88 16.88
C CYS A 53 1.04 1.69 17.35
N VAL A 54 0.13 2.58 16.96
CA VAL A 54 -1.30 2.47 17.29
C VAL A 54 -1.90 1.24 16.63
N GLY A 55 -1.62 1.02 15.34
CA GLY A 55 -2.08 -0.14 14.59
C GLY A 55 -1.66 -1.47 15.23
N ARG A 56 -0.41 -1.57 15.70
CA ARG A 56 0.07 -2.75 16.44
C ARG A 56 -0.74 -2.99 17.69
N SER A 57 -1.01 -1.95 18.48
CA SER A 57 -1.78 -2.05 19.72
C SER A 57 -3.21 -2.52 19.46
N LEU A 58 -3.86 -1.97 18.45
CA LEU A 58 -5.21 -2.38 18.03
C LEU A 58 -5.21 -3.82 17.51
N GLY A 59 -4.26 -4.19 16.66
CA GLY A 59 -4.10 -5.56 16.16
C GLY A 59 -3.90 -6.58 17.27
N ASN A 60 -3.08 -6.26 18.27
CA ASN A 60 -2.88 -7.12 19.44
C ASN A 60 -4.17 -7.29 20.27
N ASN A 61 -4.96 -6.23 20.42
CA ASN A 61 -6.24 -6.32 21.13
C ASN A 61 -7.24 -7.23 20.38
N VAL A 62 -7.31 -7.10 19.05
CA VAL A 62 -8.13 -7.99 18.20
C VAL A 62 -7.63 -9.43 18.29
N ALA A 63 -6.32 -9.64 18.18
CA ALA A 63 -5.69 -10.96 18.30
C ALA A 63 -6.05 -11.65 19.61
N LYS A 64 -6.00 -10.92 20.73
CA LYS A 64 -6.38 -11.43 22.05
C LYS A 64 -7.85 -11.89 22.08
N GLY A 65 -8.76 -11.07 21.54
CA GLY A 65 -10.19 -11.41 21.48
C GLY A 65 -10.45 -12.63 20.59
N LEU A 66 -9.77 -12.72 19.43
CA LEU A 66 -9.89 -13.89 18.53
C LEU A 66 -9.32 -15.16 19.15
N THR A 67 -8.18 -15.10 19.84
CA THR A 67 -7.62 -16.26 20.55
C THR A 67 -8.57 -16.78 21.63
N GLN A 68 -9.27 -15.90 22.34
CA GLN A 68 -10.27 -16.30 23.34
C GLN A 68 -11.51 -16.93 22.69
N LYS A 69 -11.92 -16.42 21.52
CA LYS A 69 -13.09 -16.92 20.79
C LYS A 69 -12.84 -18.26 20.07
N TYR A 70 -11.61 -18.47 19.60
CA TYR A 70 -11.16 -19.63 18.84
C TYR A 70 -9.92 -20.26 19.48
N PRO A 71 -10.07 -21.00 20.59
CA PRO A 71 -8.95 -21.48 21.40
C PRO A 71 -8.22 -22.70 20.84
N ASP A 72 -8.64 -23.24 19.71
CA ASP A 72 -8.09 -24.48 19.11
C ASP A 72 -6.63 -24.38 18.65
N GLY A 73 -6.07 -23.17 18.60
CA GLY A 73 -4.67 -22.94 18.22
C GLY A 73 -4.34 -23.18 16.74
N SER A 74 -5.35 -23.41 15.88
CA SER A 74 -5.16 -23.67 14.45
C SER A 74 -4.66 -22.44 13.69
N ILE A 75 -4.91 -21.23 14.22
CA ILE A 75 -4.57 -19.95 13.63
C ILE A 75 -3.68 -19.15 14.59
N ASN A 76 -2.57 -18.60 14.05
CA ASN A 76 -1.65 -17.77 14.83
C ASN A 76 -2.14 -16.31 14.90
N PHE A 77 -3.22 -16.07 15.65
CA PHE A 77 -3.78 -14.73 15.84
C PHE A 77 -2.80 -13.69 16.42
N PRO A 78 -1.83 -14.03 17.31
CA PRO A 78 -0.84 -13.08 17.81
C PRO A 78 -0.06 -12.31 16.73
N GLU A 79 0.07 -12.86 15.52
CA GLU A 79 0.75 -12.19 14.41
C GLU A 79 -0.05 -11.02 13.77
N ILE A 80 -1.35 -10.90 14.06
CA ILE A 80 -2.20 -9.82 13.54
C ILE A 80 -1.59 -8.44 13.89
N GLY A 81 -1.06 -8.28 15.08
CA GLY A 81 -0.39 -7.04 15.49
C GLY A 81 0.80 -6.69 14.61
N SER A 82 1.60 -7.68 14.23
CA SER A 82 2.76 -7.51 13.33
C SER A 82 2.33 -7.14 11.92
N ILE A 83 1.32 -7.81 11.37
CA ILE A 83 0.77 -7.54 10.03
C ILE A 83 0.21 -6.12 9.96
N VAL A 84 -0.66 -5.74 10.90
CA VAL A 84 -1.27 -4.41 10.95
C VAL A 84 -0.22 -3.32 11.13
N SER A 85 0.79 -3.56 11.98
CA SER A 85 1.90 -2.63 12.20
C SER A 85 2.68 -2.37 10.90
N ALA A 86 2.99 -3.42 10.14
CA ALA A 86 3.70 -3.30 8.86
C ALA A 86 2.84 -2.59 7.80
N ALA A 87 1.56 -2.92 7.70
CA ALA A 87 0.62 -2.26 6.79
C ALA A 87 0.47 -0.77 7.11
N CYS A 88 0.31 -0.43 8.39
CA CYS A 88 0.26 0.96 8.85
C CYS A 88 1.56 1.72 8.55
N LEU A 89 2.72 1.07 8.67
CA LEU A 89 4.00 1.70 8.34
C LEU A 89 4.07 2.09 6.86
N ALA A 90 3.50 1.27 5.98
CA ALA A 90 3.57 1.45 4.53
C ALA A 90 2.47 2.35 3.95
N HIS A 91 1.42 2.68 4.71
CA HIS A 91 0.19 3.29 4.17
C HIS A 91 0.41 4.60 3.40
N ASP A 92 1.40 5.39 3.77
CA ASP A 92 1.70 6.69 3.17
C ASP A 92 2.83 6.65 2.12
N MET A 93 3.46 5.49 1.89
CA MET A 93 4.63 5.38 1.01
C MET A 93 4.34 5.78 -0.43
N GLY A 94 3.14 5.51 -0.93
CA GLY A 94 2.73 5.82 -2.29
C GLY A 94 2.24 7.24 -2.51
N ASN A 95 2.00 8.01 -1.46
CA ASN A 95 1.49 9.37 -1.59
C ASN A 95 2.54 10.31 -2.23
N PRO A 96 2.15 11.13 -3.22
CA PRO A 96 3.03 12.14 -3.77
C PRO A 96 3.24 13.29 -2.77
N PRO A 97 4.24 14.18 -3.00
CA PRO A 97 4.33 15.43 -2.28
C PRO A 97 2.99 16.19 -2.32
N PHE A 98 2.62 16.85 -1.23
CA PHE A 98 1.34 17.56 -1.03
C PHE A 98 0.09 16.67 -1.00
N GLY A 99 0.24 15.34 -0.86
CA GLY A 99 -0.86 14.39 -0.66
C GLY A 99 -1.91 14.47 -1.77
N HIS A 100 -3.19 14.62 -1.40
CA HIS A 100 -4.30 14.68 -2.37
C HIS A 100 -4.21 15.85 -3.36
N SER A 101 -3.55 16.95 -3.02
CA SER A 101 -3.28 18.03 -3.98
C SER A 101 -2.27 17.59 -5.02
N GLY A 102 -1.25 16.84 -4.62
CA GLY A 102 -0.31 16.21 -5.55
C GLY A 102 -0.96 15.18 -6.46
N GLU A 103 -1.85 14.32 -5.91
CA GLU A 103 -2.63 13.37 -6.72
C GLU A 103 -3.46 14.09 -7.78
N ARG A 104 -4.19 15.14 -7.38
CA ARG A 104 -4.98 15.96 -8.32
C ARG A 104 -4.11 16.63 -9.38
N ALA A 105 -2.95 17.14 -9.00
CA ALA A 105 -2.02 17.78 -9.96
C ALA A 105 -1.49 16.79 -11.00
N ILE A 106 -1.15 15.56 -10.59
CA ILE A 106 -0.72 14.50 -11.51
C ILE A 106 -1.88 14.14 -12.44
N SER A 107 -3.08 13.91 -11.89
CA SER A 107 -4.27 13.58 -12.68
C SER A 107 -4.63 14.67 -13.68
N ALA A 108 -4.61 15.95 -13.27
CA ALA A 108 -4.88 17.09 -14.14
C ALA A 108 -3.82 17.24 -15.26
N TYR A 109 -2.54 16.96 -14.97
CA TYR A 109 -1.50 16.97 -16.00
C TYR A 109 -1.83 16.01 -17.16
N PHE A 110 -2.36 14.82 -16.86
CA PHE A 110 -2.72 13.84 -17.87
C PHE A 110 -4.11 14.07 -18.46
N SER A 111 -5.10 14.52 -17.70
CA SER A 111 -6.47 14.74 -18.20
C SER A 111 -6.63 16.03 -19.00
N GLU A 112 -5.99 17.12 -18.57
CA GLU A 112 -6.19 18.48 -19.10
C GLU A 112 -4.90 19.13 -19.59
N GLY A 113 -3.73 18.70 -19.08
CA GLY A 113 -2.44 19.30 -19.35
C GLY A 113 -1.70 18.66 -20.53
N ASN A 114 -0.40 18.92 -20.57
CA ASN A 114 0.49 18.46 -21.64
C ASN A 114 0.61 16.92 -21.72
N GLY A 115 0.34 16.22 -20.63
CA GLY A 115 0.34 14.75 -20.58
C GLY A 115 -0.73 14.12 -21.47
N ARG A 116 -1.84 14.81 -21.75
CA ARG A 116 -2.93 14.33 -22.60
C ARG A 116 -2.46 13.88 -24.01
N LYS A 117 -1.40 14.47 -24.50
CA LYS A 117 -0.78 14.08 -25.80
C LYS A 117 -0.30 12.63 -25.84
N LEU A 118 -0.13 12.00 -24.68
CA LEU A 118 0.35 10.61 -24.57
C LEU A 118 -0.81 9.60 -24.61
N GLU A 119 -2.06 10.04 -24.53
CA GLU A 119 -3.24 9.13 -24.42
C GLU A 119 -3.29 8.13 -25.58
N GLU A 120 -3.22 8.61 -26.82
CA GLU A 120 -3.30 7.76 -28.00
C GLU A 120 -2.18 6.70 -28.01
N LYS A 121 -0.95 7.12 -27.66
CA LYS A 121 0.20 6.22 -27.58
C LYS A 121 0.01 5.16 -26.51
N VAL A 122 -0.40 5.57 -25.30
CA VAL A 122 -0.62 4.64 -24.17
C VAL A 122 -1.69 3.63 -24.51
N ARG A 123 -2.84 4.07 -25.05
CA ARG A 123 -3.93 3.16 -25.44
C ARG A 123 -3.51 2.21 -26.58
N LYS A 124 -2.76 2.70 -27.57
CA LYS A 124 -2.24 1.90 -28.67
C LYS A 124 -1.27 0.81 -28.20
N GLU A 125 -0.50 1.08 -27.16
CA GLU A 125 0.41 0.13 -26.52
C GLU A 125 -0.29 -0.80 -25.52
N GLY A 126 -1.63 -0.73 -25.39
CA GLY A 126 -2.43 -1.55 -24.47
C GLY A 126 -2.42 -1.06 -23.03
N GLY A 127 -1.93 0.15 -22.79
CA GLY A 127 -1.92 0.77 -21.46
C GLY A 127 -3.29 1.32 -21.06
N ARG A 128 -3.57 1.27 -19.76
CA ARG A 128 -4.82 1.79 -19.16
C ARG A 128 -4.66 3.28 -18.86
N TRP A 129 -5.34 4.14 -19.63
CA TRP A 129 -5.26 5.59 -19.46
C TRP A 129 -5.83 6.07 -18.14
N GLU A 130 -6.81 5.37 -17.61
CA GLU A 130 -7.47 5.63 -16.33
C GLU A 130 -6.48 5.62 -15.15
N ASP A 131 -5.39 4.85 -15.23
CA ASP A 131 -4.32 4.83 -14.23
C ASP A 131 -3.61 6.18 -14.08
N PHE A 132 -3.57 6.97 -15.16
CA PHE A 132 -2.90 8.27 -15.20
C PHE A 132 -3.84 9.41 -14.81
N VAL A 133 -5.09 9.39 -15.31
CA VAL A 133 -6.05 10.48 -15.07
C VAL A 133 -6.74 10.38 -13.71
N HIS A 134 -6.61 9.23 -13.03
CA HIS A 134 -7.11 9.01 -11.67
C HIS A 134 -5.98 8.62 -10.71
N PHE A 135 -4.78 9.20 -10.87
CA PHE A 135 -3.63 8.82 -10.05
C PHE A 135 -3.99 8.74 -8.56
N GLU A 136 -3.63 7.61 -7.92
CA GLU A 136 -4.02 7.29 -6.56
C GLU A 136 -2.82 6.78 -5.73
N GLY A 137 -2.61 7.38 -4.55
CA GLY A 137 -1.47 7.07 -3.69
C GLY A 137 -1.46 5.63 -3.16
N ASN A 138 -2.63 5.04 -2.87
CA ASN A 138 -2.68 3.65 -2.42
C ASN A 138 -2.27 2.68 -3.53
N ALA A 139 -2.69 2.91 -4.78
CA ALA A 139 -2.23 2.13 -5.93
C ALA A 139 -0.72 2.28 -6.14
N ASN A 140 -0.18 3.48 -5.98
CA ASN A 140 1.24 3.72 -6.05
C ASN A 140 2.03 3.05 -4.90
N ALA A 141 1.44 2.91 -3.71
CA ALA A 141 2.04 2.13 -2.63
C ALA A 141 2.18 0.66 -3.04
N MET A 142 1.13 0.04 -3.58
CA MET A 142 1.19 -1.33 -4.10
C MET A 142 2.30 -1.48 -5.15
N ARG A 143 2.39 -0.54 -6.10
CA ARG A 143 3.46 -0.53 -7.12
C ARG A 143 4.85 -0.45 -6.49
N LEU A 144 5.10 0.46 -5.55
CA LEU A 144 6.39 0.60 -4.87
C LEU A 144 6.81 -0.68 -4.14
N LEU A 145 5.85 -1.41 -3.58
CA LEU A 145 6.11 -2.59 -2.77
C LEU A 145 6.31 -3.87 -3.61
N THR A 146 5.65 -3.98 -4.76
CA THR A 146 5.68 -5.20 -5.59
C THR A 146 6.55 -5.07 -6.84
N HIS A 147 6.83 -3.85 -7.31
CA HIS A 147 7.61 -3.64 -8.52
C HIS A 147 9.06 -4.10 -8.35
N GLN A 148 9.54 -4.82 -9.34
CA GLN A 148 10.95 -5.23 -9.40
C GLN A 148 11.81 -4.09 -9.95
N PHE A 149 12.44 -3.34 -9.07
CA PHE A 149 13.45 -2.34 -9.47
C PHE A 149 14.73 -3.03 -9.92
N ILE A 150 15.50 -2.33 -10.78
CA ILE A 150 16.80 -2.81 -11.26
C ILE A 150 17.70 -3.20 -10.07
N GLY A 151 18.29 -4.38 -10.10
CA GLY A 151 19.14 -4.92 -9.03
C GLY A 151 18.38 -5.46 -7.81
N ARG A 152 17.05 -5.50 -7.83
CA ARG A 152 16.23 -6.11 -6.78
C ARG A 152 15.70 -7.49 -7.17
N ARG A 153 15.36 -8.29 -6.15
CA ARG A 153 14.73 -9.61 -6.35
C ARG A 153 13.33 -9.46 -6.93
N LYS A 154 12.83 -10.52 -7.59
CA LYS A 154 11.44 -10.61 -8.01
C LYS A 154 10.52 -10.41 -6.79
N GLY A 155 9.40 -9.71 -6.97
CA GLY A 155 8.47 -9.39 -5.88
C GLY A 155 8.82 -8.13 -5.08
N GLY A 156 9.71 -7.28 -5.58
CA GLY A 156 10.01 -5.96 -4.98
C GLY A 156 10.60 -6.09 -3.58
N PHE A 157 9.82 -5.74 -2.56
CA PHE A 157 10.20 -5.86 -1.13
C PHE A 157 10.11 -7.30 -0.62
N ALA A 158 9.52 -8.21 -1.38
CA ALA A 158 9.26 -9.61 -0.98
C ALA A 158 8.52 -9.70 0.37
N LEU A 159 7.48 -8.90 0.52
CA LEU A 159 6.57 -8.93 1.67
C LEU A 159 5.65 -10.14 1.57
N THR A 160 5.14 -10.60 2.71
CA THR A 160 4.10 -11.63 2.76
C THR A 160 2.81 -11.15 2.11
N TYR A 161 2.03 -12.07 1.56
CA TYR A 161 0.74 -11.75 0.96
C TYR A 161 -0.24 -11.13 1.96
N SER A 162 -0.22 -11.60 3.21
CA SER A 162 -1.06 -11.03 4.27
C SER A 162 -0.75 -9.55 4.52
N THR A 163 0.53 -9.18 4.56
CA THR A 163 0.93 -7.78 4.71
C THR A 163 0.53 -6.96 3.48
N LEU A 164 0.79 -7.46 2.25
CA LEU A 164 0.40 -6.77 1.02
C LEU A 164 -1.12 -6.58 0.92
N ALA A 165 -1.91 -7.62 1.20
CA ALA A 165 -3.38 -7.52 1.20
C ALA A 165 -3.89 -6.49 2.20
N SER A 166 -3.26 -6.40 3.38
CA SER A 166 -3.64 -5.43 4.42
C SER A 166 -3.34 -3.97 4.03
N ILE A 167 -2.47 -3.73 3.04
CA ILE A 167 -2.15 -2.39 2.52
C ILE A 167 -3.15 -1.99 1.42
N ILE A 168 -3.72 -2.95 0.69
CA ILE A 168 -4.63 -2.69 -0.43
C ILE A 168 -5.98 -2.22 0.10
N LYS A 169 -6.16 -0.91 0.19
CA LYS A 169 -7.38 -0.29 0.70
C LYS A 169 -8.57 -0.44 -0.24
N TYR A 170 -8.32 -0.48 -1.55
CA TYR A 170 -9.33 -0.54 -2.60
C TYR A 170 -9.04 -1.74 -3.51
N PRO A 171 -9.74 -2.87 -3.36
CA PRO A 171 -9.40 -4.10 -4.07
C PRO A 171 -9.94 -4.14 -5.51
N TYR A 172 -9.79 -3.04 -6.25
CA TYR A 172 -10.23 -2.91 -7.65
C TYR A 172 -9.32 -1.96 -8.45
N ALA A 173 -9.39 -2.08 -9.77
CA ALA A 173 -8.61 -1.31 -10.72
C ALA A 173 -9.19 0.07 -11.00
N SER A 174 -8.41 0.95 -11.63
CA SER A 174 -8.76 2.35 -11.93
C SER A 174 -10.04 2.51 -12.77
N ILE A 175 -10.32 1.57 -13.67
CA ILE A 175 -11.54 1.57 -14.50
C ILE A 175 -12.83 1.46 -13.68
N TYR A 176 -12.74 0.93 -12.45
CA TYR A 176 -13.86 0.79 -11.51
C TYR A 176 -13.88 1.86 -10.41
N SER A 177 -12.99 2.84 -10.49
CA SER A 177 -12.81 3.88 -9.45
C SER A 177 -14.02 4.81 -9.26
N GLY A 178 -14.93 4.84 -10.24
CA GLY A 178 -16.12 5.69 -10.21
C GLY A 178 -15.82 7.17 -10.02
N LYS A 179 -16.78 7.93 -9.50
CA LYS A 179 -16.64 9.39 -9.29
C LYS A 179 -15.57 9.76 -8.23
N LYS A 180 -15.23 8.84 -7.34
CA LYS A 180 -14.24 9.11 -6.27
C LYS A 180 -12.78 8.97 -6.73
N GLY A 181 -12.53 8.38 -7.90
CA GLY A 181 -11.18 8.16 -8.44
C GLY A 181 -10.27 7.30 -7.55
N LYS A 182 -10.83 6.48 -6.63
CA LYS A 182 -10.07 5.64 -5.70
C LYS A 182 -9.96 4.22 -6.24
N PHE A 183 -8.75 3.63 -6.19
CA PHE A 183 -8.47 2.25 -6.61
C PHE A 183 -7.19 1.76 -5.94
N GLY A 184 -6.89 0.46 -5.99
CA GLY A 184 -5.83 -0.14 -5.18
C GLY A 184 -4.58 -0.57 -5.94
N PHE A 185 -4.62 -0.68 -7.27
CA PHE A 185 -3.49 -1.10 -8.08
C PHE A 185 -3.60 -0.58 -9.50
N PHE A 186 -2.46 -0.29 -10.13
CA PHE A 186 -2.36 0.03 -11.55
C PHE A 186 -2.42 -1.26 -12.39
N GLN A 187 -2.64 -1.12 -13.69
CA GLN A 187 -2.66 -2.24 -14.63
C GLN A 187 -1.42 -3.14 -14.50
N SER A 188 -0.26 -2.55 -14.29
CA SER A 188 1.00 -3.28 -14.15
C SER A 188 1.08 -4.17 -12.90
N GLU A 189 0.31 -3.89 -11.85
CA GLU A 189 0.26 -4.64 -10.59
C GLU A 189 -0.96 -5.58 -10.49
N GLU A 190 -1.84 -5.57 -11.49
CA GLU A 190 -3.07 -6.40 -11.49
C GLU A 190 -2.77 -7.89 -11.33
N GLY A 191 -1.77 -8.41 -12.05
CA GLY A 191 -1.34 -9.80 -11.90
C GLY A 191 -0.85 -10.14 -10.49
N SER A 192 -0.12 -9.21 -9.85
CA SER A 192 0.33 -9.39 -8.46
C SER A 192 -0.85 -9.38 -7.49
N TYR A 193 -1.83 -8.50 -7.71
CA TYR A 193 -3.05 -8.45 -6.91
C TYR A 193 -3.86 -9.75 -7.02
N LEU A 194 -4.07 -10.25 -8.24
CA LEU A 194 -4.81 -11.51 -8.48
C LEU A 194 -4.13 -12.69 -7.80
N GLN A 195 -2.81 -12.76 -7.85
CA GLN A 195 -2.04 -13.80 -7.15
C GLN A 195 -2.24 -13.72 -5.64
N ILE A 196 -2.17 -12.52 -5.04
CA ILE A 196 -2.41 -12.31 -3.61
C ILE A 196 -3.83 -12.76 -3.23
N ALA A 197 -4.82 -12.34 -4.01
CA ALA A 197 -6.22 -12.68 -3.77
C ALA A 197 -6.47 -14.20 -3.83
N GLN A 198 -5.88 -14.89 -4.80
CA GLN A 198 -5.96 -16.33 -4.96
C GLN A 198 -5.32 -17.08 -3.77
N GLU A 199 -4.10 -16.72 -3.40
CA GLU A 199 -3.35 -17.37 -2.32
C GLU A 199 -4.01 -17.19 -0.94
N LEU A 200 -4.67 -16.06 -0.72
CA LEU A 200 -5.37 -15.77 0.54
C LEU A 200 -6.85 -16.17 0.53
N GLY A 201 -7.37 -16.68 -0.59
CA GLY A 201 -8.79 -17.03 -0.72
C GLY A 201 -9.72 -15.81 -0.60
N ILE A 202 -9.25 -14.62 -0.96
CA ILE A 202 -10.04 -13.39 -0.93
C ILE A 202 -11.00 -13.42 -2.12
N GLY A 203 -12.32 -13.34 -1.85
CA GLY A 203 -13.33 -13.22 -2.88
C GLY A 203 -13.05 -12.00 -3.75
N HIS A 204 -13.00 -12.20 -5.07
CA HIS A 204 -12.62 -11.16 -6.02
C HIS A 204 -13.63 -11.09 -7.16
N SER A 205 -14.23 -9.90 -7.35
CA SER A 205 -14.92 -9.55 -8.58
C SER A 205 -14.47 -8.14 -8.99
N PRO A 206 -13.55 -8.00 -9.97
CA PRO A 206 -13.12 -6.68 -10.44
C PRO A 206 -14.28 -5.85 -11.00
N GLU A 207 -15.36 -6.51 -11.41
CA GLU A 207 -16.55 -5.88 -12.01
C GLU A 207 -17.58 -5.38 -10.97
N ALA A 208 -17.43 -5.73 -9.71
CA ALA A 208 -18.34 -5.37 -8.64
C ALA A 208 -17.61 -4.91 -7.38
N PRO A 209 -17.01 -3.71 -7.39
CA PRO A 209 -16.19 -3.21 -6.27
C PRO A 209 -16.96 -3.11 -4.94
N ASP A 210 -18.28 -3.03 -4.97
CA ASP A 210 -19.13 -2.95 -3.78
C ASP A 210 -19.33 -4.31 -3.07
N LYS A 211 -18.84 -5.40 -3.63
CA LYS A 211 -18.97 -6.77 -3.08
C LYS A 211 -17.75 -7.27 -2.33
N PHE A 212 -16.78 -6.43 -2.05
CA PHE A 212 -15.53 -6.77 -1.34
C PHE A 212 -15.57 -6.53 0.17
N LEU A 213 -16.72 -6.37 0.74
CA LEU A 213 -16.91 -6.20 2.18
C LEU A 213 -17.29 -7.50 2.86
#